data_9e6423d0d1c4580cd7827f8c0a53b4f7
#
_entry.id   9e6423d0d1c4580cd7827f8c0a53b4f7
#
_cell.length_a   1.000
_cell.length_b   1.000
_cell.length_c   1.000
_cell.angle_alpha   90.00
_cell.angle_beta   90.00
_cell.angle_gamma   90.00
#
_symmetry.space_group_name_H-M   'P 1'
#
loop_
_entity.id
_entity.type
_entity.pdbx_description
1 polymer ?
#
loop_
_entity_poly.entity_id
_entity_poly.type
_entity_poly.pdbx_seq_one_letter_code
_entity_poly.pdbx_strand_id
1 'polypeptide(L)'
;MDVFYHIVFTPKYRRKIINNQYQSSLGEIFHRLCSYKGVEIIEGHLMPDHVHMLVSIPPRISVSSFMGYLKGKSALMMFDKHANLKYKFGNRHFWAEGYYVSTV
;
A
#
# COMPACT_ATOMS: atom_id res chain seq x y z
N MET A 1 -8.14 -18.15 -12.94
CA MET A 1 -7.98 -18.42 -11.50
C MET A 1 -7.03 -17.39 -10.91
N ASP A 2 -7.43 -16.77 -9.81
CA ASP A 2 -6.60 -15.75 -9.18
C ASP A 2 -5.43 -16.39 -8.45
N VAL A 3 -4.35 -15.60 -8.34
CA VAL A 3 -3.16 -16.02 -7.63
C VAL A 3 -3.05 -15.22 -6.34
N PHE A 4 -2.67 -15.90 -5.27
CA PHE A 4 -2.52 -15.27 -3.97
C PHE A 4 -1.06 -14.89 -3.73
N TYR A 5 -0.85 -13.68 -3.23
CA TYR A 5 0.49 -13.15 -2.97
C TYR A 5 0.58 -12.56 -1.58
N HIS A 6 1.72 -12.81 -0.93
CA HIS A 6 2.13 -12.01 0.21
C HIS A 6 2.94 -10.83 -0.29
N ILE A 7 2.58 -9.63 0.13
CA ILE A 7 3.24 -8.41 -0.31
C ILE A 7 3.64 -7.61 0.91
N VAL A 8 4.90 -7.15 0.93
CA VAL A 8 5.40 -6.32 2.03
C VAL A 8 6.07 -5.08 1.43
N PHE A 9 5.75 -3.91 1.96
CA PHE A 9 6.41 -2.68 1.57
C PHE A 9 6.43 -1.72 2.77
N THR A 10 7.32 -0.73 2.71
CA THR A 10 7.61 0.12 3.86
C THR A 10 7.52 1.59 3.51
N PRO A 11 7.19 2.45 4.49
CA PRO A 11 7.34 3.89 4.30
C PRO A 11 8.79 4.25 4.04
N LYS A 12 8.99 5.35 3.31
CA LYS A 12 10.35 5.83 3.00
C LYS A 12 11.09 6.13 4.31
N TYR A 13 12.36 5.74 4.36
CA TYR A 13 13.21 5.86 5.54
C TYR A 13 12.73 4.99 6.70
N ARG A 14 11.86 4.03 6.44
CA ARG A 14 11.30 3.13 7.47
C ARG A 14 10.70 3.89 8.65
N ARG A 15 10.08 5.03 8.38
CA ARG A 15 9.46 5.83 9.42
C ARG A 15 8.29 5.08 10.05
N LYS A 16 8.20 5.14 11.38
CA LYS A 16 7.08 4.52 12.10
C LYS A 16 5.90 5.48 12.10
N ILE A 17 5.27 5.62 10.96
CA ILE A 17 4.21 6.59 10.77
C ILE A 17 2.83 5.96 10.62
N ILE A 18 2.77 4.65 10.37
CA ILE A 18 1.49 3.96 10.15
C ILE A 18 0.89 3.62 11.51
N ASN A 19 0.18 4.58 12.11
CA ASN A 19 -0.49 4.37 13.39
C ASN A 19 -1.72 5.27 13.47
N ASN A 20 -2.59 4.98 14.42
CA ASN A 20 -3.79 5.78 14.71
C ASN A 20 -4.55 6.19 13.44
N GLN A 21 -4.75 7.48 13.22
CA GLN A 21 -5.50 8.00 12.08
C GLN A 21 -4.88 7.62 10.73
N TYR A 22 -3.56 7.53 10.66
CA TYR A 22 -2.90 7.16 9.41
C TYR A 22 -3.16 5.70 9.05
N GLN A 23 -3.17 4.83 10.04
CA GLN A 23 -3.50 3.42 9.83
C GLN A 23 -4.92 3.27 9.30
N SER A 24 -5.86 3.97 9.92
CA SER A 24 -7.26 3.95 9.51
C SER A 24 -7.43 4.45 8.07
N SER A 25 -6.77 5.56 7.74
CA SER A 25 -6.83 6.14 6.39
C SER A 25 -6.24 5.21 5.36
N LEU A 26 -5.08 4.63 5.65
CA LEU A 26 -4.44 3.69 4.73
C LEU A 26 -5.30 2.45 4.48
N GLY A 27 -5.90 1.93 5.52
CA GLY A 27 -6.79 0.77 5.39
C GLY A 27 -7.92 1.04 4.42
N GLU A 28 -8.60 2.18 4.58
CA GLU A 28 -9.68 2.58 3.68
C GLU A 28 -9.19 2.76 2.24
N ILE A 29 -8.04 3.43 2.10
CA ILE A 29 -7.46 3.70 0.78
C ILE A 29 -7.12 2.40 0.06
N PHE A 30 -6.46 1.46 0.75
CA PHE A 30 -6.09 0.19 0.15
C PHE A 30 -7.31 -0.61 -0.28
N HIS A 31 -8.34 -0.67 0.54
CA HIS A 31 -9.56 -1.36 0.18
C HIS A 31 -10.20 -0.75 -1.06
N ARG A 32 -10.26 0.56 -1.13
CA ARG A 32 -10.83 1.25 -2.28
C ARG A 32 -10.02 1.00 -3.55
N LEU A 33 -8.69 1.15 -3.46
CA LEU A 33 -7.82 0.99 -4.62
C LEU A 33 -7.83 -0.44 -5.14
N CYS A 34 -7.80 -1.41 -4.24
CA CYS A 34 -7.86 -2.81 -4.61
C CYS A 34 -9.20 -3.15 -5.26
N SER A 35 -10.29 -2.62 -4.71
CA SER A 35 -11.62 -2.83 -5.26
C SER A 35 -11.72 -2.36 -6.72
N TYR A 36 -11.12 -1.21 -7.04
CA TYR A 36 -11.15 -0.69 -8.41
C TYR A 36 -10.46 -1.62 -9.40
N LYS A 37 -9.49 -2.40 -8.95
CA LYS A 37 -8.74 -3.31 -9.82
C LYS A 37 -9.23 -4.75 -9.76
N GLY A 38 -10.25 -5.01 -8.96
CA GLY A 38 -10.71 -6.38 -8.78
C GLY A 38 -9.74 -7.23 -7.97
N VAL A 39 -8.91 -6.60 -7.15
CA VAL A 39 -7.99 -7.29 -6.26
C VAL A 39 -8.66 -7.42 -4.90
N GLU A 40 -8.67 -8.63 -4.37
CA GLU A 40 -9.25 -8.89 -3.06
C GLU A 40 -8.18 -8.91 -1.98
N ILE A 41 -8.40 -8.16 -0.90
CA ILE A 41 -7.52 -8.21 0.26
C ILE A 41 -8.04 -9.31 1.18
N ILE A 42 -7.26 -10.39 1.31
CA ILE A 42 -7.63 -11.52 2.18
C ILE A 42 -7.27 -11.18 3.62
N GLU A 43 -6.07 -10.66 3.83
CA GLU A 43 -5.61 -10.18 5.13
C GLU A 43 -4.78 -8.93 4.92
N GLY A 44 -4.83 -8.01 5.88
CA GLY A 44 -4.00 -6.83 5.84
C GLY A 44 -3.50 -6.52 7.24
N HIS A 45 -2.21 -6.24 7.34
CA HIS A 45 -1.56 -5.86 8.60
C HIS A 45 -0.80 -4.57 8.39
N LEU A 46 -1.29 -3.50 9.01
CA LEU A 46 -0.69 -2.18 8.91
C LEU A 46 0.13 -1.96 10.18
N MET A 47 1.40 -2.31 10.10
CA MET A 47 2.32 -2.11 11.23
C MET A 47 2.89 -0.69 11.18
N PRO A 48 3.44 -0.18 12.28
CA PRO A 48 3.91 1.21 12.28
C PRO A 48 4.94 1.52 11.19
N ASP A 49 5.80 0.57 10.84
CA ASP A 49 6.89 0.80 9.89
C ASP A 49 6.80 -0.07 8.62
N HIS A 50 5.72 -0.82 8.44
CA HIS A 50 5.56 -1.60 7.21
C HIS A 50 4.12 -2.03 7.01
N VAL A 51 3.82 -2.43 5.78
CA VAL A 51 2.53 -2.99 5.40
C VAL A 51 2.78 -4.42 4.94
N HIS A 52 1.98 -5.34 5.46
CA HIS A 52 2.00 -6.74 5.02
C HIS A 52 0.58 -7.11 4.61
N MET A 53 0.40 -7.54 3.36
CA MET A 53 -0.91 -7.89 2.83
C MET A 53 -0.89 -9.26 2.18
N LEU A 54 -1.98 -9.98 2.34
CA LEU A 54 -2.26 -11.15 1.53
C LEU A 54 -3.38 -10.77 0.57
N VAL A 55 -3.11 -10.82 -0.73
CA VAL A 55 -4.06 -10.38 -1.75
C VAL A 55 -4.26 -11.44 -2.82
N SER A 56 -5.43 -11.40 -3.42
CA SER A 56 -5.78 -12.23 -4.58
C SER A 56 -5.82 -11.32 -5.80
N ILE A 57 -4.91 -11.55 -6.75
CA ILE A 57 -4.77 -10.69 -7.93
C ILE A 57 -5.22 -11.47 -9.17
N PRO A 58 -6.15 -10.90 -9.97
CA PRO A 58 -6.56 -11.57 -11.20
C PRO A 58 -5.40 -11.69 -12.18
N PRO A 59 -5.36 -12.78 -12.98
CA PRO A 59 -4.23 -13.03 -13.88
C PRO A 59 -3.97 -11.93 -14.91
N ARG A 60 -4.99 -11.14 -15.25
CA ARG A 60 -4.84 -10.06 -16.23
C ARG A 60 -3.98 -8.90 -15.72
N ILE A 61 -3.68 -8.87 -14.43
CA ILE A 61 -2.90 -7.78 -13.82
C ILE A 61 -1.57 -8.33 -13.34
N SER A 62 -0.46 -7.71 -13.76
CA SER A 62 0.84 -8.09 -13.26
C SER A 62 1.06 -7.51 -11.86
N VAL A 63 1.87 -8.18 -11.05
CA VAL A 63 2.18 -7.70 -9.70
C VAL A 63 2.85 -6.33 -9.76
N SER A 64 3.81 -6.15 -10.67
CA SER A 64 4.52 -4.86 -10.76
C SER A 64 3.59 -3.72 -11.14
N SER A 65 2.67 -3.96 -12.06
CA SER A 65 1.67 -2.96 -12.43
C SER A 65 0.77 -2.62 -11.26
N PHE A 66 0.30 -3.64 -10.54
CA PHE A 66 -0.54 -3.44 -9.38
C PHE A 66 0.20 -2.67 -8.27
N MET A 67 1.45 -3.03 -8.01
CA MET A 67 2.23 -2.35 -6.95
C MET A 67 2.53 -0.90 -7.30
N GLY A 68 2.83 -0.61 -8.57
CA GLY A 68 3.02 0.76 -9.01
C GLY A 68 1.77 1.60 -8.79
N TYR A 69 0.63 1.04 -9.16
CA TYR A 69 -0.67 1.67 -8.96
C TYR A 69 -0.96 1.87 -7.46
N LEU A 70 -0.83 0.81 -6.67
CA LEU A 70 -1.18 0.84 -5.25
C LEU A 70 -0.31 1.84 -4.48
N LYS A 71 0.99 1.77 -4.66
CA LYS A 71 1.92 2.66 -3.97
C LYS A 71 1.77 4.11 -4.43
N GLY A 72 1.67 4.31 -5.74
CA GLY A 72 1.53 5.66 -6.29
C GLY A 72 0.25 6.34 -5.86
N LYS A 73 -0.87 5.68 -6.01
CA LYS A 73 -2.16 6.26 -5.67
C LYS A 73 -2.34 6.44 -4.17
N SER A 74 -1.90 5.45 -3.38
CA SER A 74 -2.03 5.56 -1.93
C SER A 74 -1.18 6.71 -1.38
N ALA A 75 0.02 6.92 -1.93
CA ALA A 75 0.86 8.04 -1.52
C ALA A 75 0.18 9.38 -1.78
N LEU A 76 -0.37 9.54 -2.99
CA LEU A 76 -1.07 10.78 -3.33
C LEU A 76 -2.27 11.02 -2.43
N MET A 77 -3.05 9.98 -2.18
CA MET A 77 -4.24 10.11 -1.34
C MET A 77 -3.89 10.40 0.12
N MET A 78 -2.80 9.84 0.62
CA MET A 78 -2.34 10.14 1.97
C MET A 78 -1.86 11.58 2.10
N PHE A 79 -1.09 12.07 1.13
CA PHE A 79 -0.64 13.46 1.15
C PHE A 79 -1.81 14.45 1.02
N ASP A 80 -2.82 14.05 0.27
CA ASP A 80 -4.03 14.85 0.11
C ASP A 80 -4.83 14.93 1.42
N LYS A 81 -5.03 13.79 2.03
CA LYS A 81 -5.83 13.67 3.24
C LYS A 81 -5.11 14.20 4.49
N HIS A 82 -3.79 14.05 4.51
CA HIS A 82 -2.95 14.45 5.64
C HIS A 82 -1.82 15.34 5.14
N ALA A 83 -2.14 16.61 4.91
CA ALA A 83 -1.20 17.54 4.28
C ALA A 83 0.11 17.70 5.04
N ASN A 84 0.09 17.52 6.37
CA ASN A 84 1.30 17.62 7.17
C ASN A 84 2.35 16.56 6.83
N LEU A 85 1.95 15.46 6.19
CA LEU A 85 2.91 14.42 5.78
C LEU A 85 3.87 14.93 4.70
N LYS A 86 3.46 15.92 3.92
CA LYS A 86 4.32 16.47 2.88
C LYS A 86 5.62 17.02 3.44
N TYR A 87 5.55 17.59 4.63
CA TYR A 87 6.74 18.14 5.28
C TYR A 87 7.71 17.06 5.73
N LYS A 88 7.18 15.89 6.08
CA LYS A 88 8.02 14.77 6.53
C LYS A 88 8.67 14.01 5.39
N PHE A 89 7.99 13.92 4.25
CA PHE A 89 8.43 13.07 3.13
C PHE A 89 8.84 13.86 1.88
N GLY A 90 8.95 15.15 1.99
CA GLY A 90 9.40 15.97 0.87
C GLY A 90 8.40 16.02 -0.28
N ASN A 91 7.14 15.78 -0.01
CA ASN A 91 6.05 15.96 -0.97
C ASN A 91 6.01 14.97 -2.13
N ARG A 92 6.84 13.93 -2.13
CA ARG A 92 6.93 13.06 -3.30
C ARG A 92 6.85 11.56 -3.00
N HIS A 93 7.55 11.11 -1.98
CA HIS A 93 7.74 9.68 -1.78
C HIS A 93 7.31 9.29 -0.38
N PHE A 94 6.08 8.79 -0.28
CA PHE A 94 5.60 8.22 0.96
C PHE A 94 6.22 6.84 1.20
N TRP A 95 6.35 6.04 0.14
CA TRP A 95 6.84 4.67 0.22
C TRP A 95 8.29 4.56 -0.21
N ALA A 96 9.03 3.66 0.42
CA ALA A 96 10.36 3.30 -0.04
C ALA A 96 10.26 2.61 -1.40
N GLU A 97 11.33 2.67 -2.20
CA GLU A 97 11.38 1.96 -3.46
C GLU A 97 11.32 0.46 -3.24
N GLY A 98 10.70 -0.23 -4.19
CA GLY A 98 10.63 -1.66 -4.15
C GLY A 98 9.57 -2.20 -3.21
N TYR A 99 9.50 -3.51 -3.17
CA TYR A 99 8.57 -4.26 -2.33
C TYR A 99 9.02 -5.72 -2.33
N TYR A 100 8.56 -6.46 -1.34
CA TYR A 100 8.78 -7.90 -1.30
C TYR A 100 7.48 -8.58 -1.70
N VAL A 101 7.57 -9.62 -2.54
CA VAL A 101 6.40 -10.39 -2.94
C VAL A 101 6.76 -11.87 -2.99
N SER A 102 5.85 -12.70 -2.50
CA SER A 102 5.97 -14.15 -2.66
C SER A 102 4.59 -14.73 -2.94
N THR A 103 4.57 -15.79 -3.73
CA THR A 103 3.32 -16.53 -3.96
C THR A 103 3.04 -17.42 -2.76
N VAL A 104 1.77 -17.70 -2.57
CA VAL A 104 1.32 -18.60 -1.51
C VAL A 104 1.22 -20.02 -2.05
#